data_490bece23cf4e2a18342f73504cca4ed
#
_entry.id   490bece23cf4e2a18342f73504cca4ed
#
_cell.length_a   1.000
_cell.length_b   1.000
_cell.length_c   1.000
_cell.angle_alpha   90.00
_cell.angle_beta   90.00
_cell.angle_gamma   90.00
#
_symmetry.space_group_name_H-M   'P 1'
#
loop_
_entity.id
_entity.type
_entity.pdbx_description
1 polymer ?
#
loop_
_entity_poly.entity_id
_entity_poly.type
_entity_poly.pdbx_seq_one_letter_code
_entity_poly.pdbx_strand_id
1 'polypeptide(L)'
;MKRPVKGNVSWVGKTDWELRRFHGNELSTAHGSSYNAYIIEEEKTVLIDTVWIPYADEFVRNLEEEGLLSKIDFIVANHGEIDHSGALPALMERIPNTPIYCSANAVKSLKGQYHADWDFHVVKTRDRLPVGNGKELVFIELPMLHWPDSMAAFLTGDNILFSNDAFGQHYAFSSLFNDGADPCVLLYEAMKYYANILAPFSDQVRRKLDEIAALNLPFDLIAPSHGLIWRENPMQI
;
A
#
# COMPACT_ATOMS: atom_id res chain seq x y z
N MET A 1 -15.86 4.40 -2.44
CA MET A 1 -16.45 3.33 -3.31
C MET A 1 -15.48 2.15 -3.32
N LYS A 2 -15.94 1.00 -2.87
CA LYS A 2 -15.21 -0.27 -2.82
C LYS A 2 -15.19 -0.93 -4.21
N ARG A 3 -14.03 -1.39 -4.66
CA ARG A 3 -13.85 -2.07 -5.97
C ARG A 3 -13.13 -3.41 -5.77
N PRO A 4 -13.68 -4.54 -6.28
CA PRO A 4 -13.09 -5.86 -6.06
C PRO A 4 -11.72 -6.00 -6.73
N VAL A 5 -10.79 -6.68 -6.05
CA VAL A 5 -9.45 -7.01 -6.55
C VAL A 5 -9.34 -8.52 -6.79
N LYS A 6 -9.37 -9.34 -5.72
CA LYS A 6 -9.28 -10.80 -5.80
C LYS A 6 -9.80 -11.43 -4.50
N GLY A 7 -10.59 -12.50 -4.60
CA GLY A 7 -11.17 -13.13 -3.41
C GLY A 7 -11.97 -12.12 -2.58
N ASN A 8 -11.67 -12.05 -1.28
CA ASN A 8 -12.29 -11.11 -0.35
C ASN A 8 -11.48 -9.81 -0.18
N VAL A 9 -10.61 -9.48 -1.14
CA VAL A 9 -9.82 -8.25 -1.16
C VAL A 9 -10.44 -7.25 -2.11
N SER A 10 -10.62 -6.02 -1.63
CA SER A 10 -11.10 -4.90 -2.43
C SER A 10 -10.19 -3.69 -2.29
N TRP A 11 -10.11 -2.89 -3.33
CA TRP A 11 -9.49 -1.57 -3.33
C TRP A 11 -10.49 -0.55 -2.76
N VAL A 12 -10.01 0.33 -1.88
CA VAL A 12 -10.78 1.40 -1.24
C VAL A 12 -10.08 2.76 -1.31
N GLY A 13 -9.03 2.88 -2.11
CA GLY A 13 -8.19 4.07 -2.23
C GLY A 13 -8.83 5.24 -2.98
N LYS A 14 -7.98 6.11 -3.50
CA LYS A 14 -8.36 7.32 -4.26
C LYS A 14 -7.58 7.38 -5.57
N THR A 15 -8.28 7.62 -6.69
CA THR A 15 -7.66 7.99 -7.97
C THR A 15 -7.62 9.52 -8.05
N ASP A 16 -6.43 10.08 -8.31
CA ASP A 16 -6.18 11.50 -8.43
C ASP A 16 -5.83 11.86 -9.88
N TRP A 17 -6.86 12.27 -10.62
CA TRP A 17 -6.74 12.69 -12.03
C TRP A 17 -6.07 14.05 -12.19
N GLU A 18 -6.05 14.86 -11.13
CA GLU A 18 -5.62 16.26 -11.18
C GLU A 18 -4.17 16.46 -10.76
N LEU A 19 -3.54 15.44 -10.17
CA LEU A 19 -2.14 15.52 -9.76
C LEU A 19 -1.25 15.73 -10.99
N ARG A 20 -0.40 16.77 -10.97
CA ARG A 20 0.53 17.08 -12.07
C ARG A 20 1.99 17.06 -11.64
N ARG A 21 2.22 17.15 -10.33
CA ARG A 21 3.56 17.14 -9.73
C ARG A 21 3.48 16.48 -8.36
N PHE A 22 4.50 15.74 -8.00
CA PHE A 22 4.60 15.06 -6.73
C PHE A 22 6.00 15.28 -6.13
N HIS A 23 6.16 15.09 -4.81
CA HIS A 23 7.38 15.45 -4.08
C HIS A 23 7.83 16.91 -4.40
N GLY A 24 6.95 17.85 -4.17
CA GLY A 24 7.15 19.25 -4.56
C GLY A 24 6.96 19.46 -6.06
N ASN A 25 8.02 19.86 -6.75
CA ASN A 25 8.00 20.11 -8.19
C ASN A 25 8.88 19.15 -8.99
N GLU A 26 9.49 18.18 -8.34
CA GLU A 26 10.57 17.38 -8.89
C GLU A 26 10.08 16.24 -9.78
N LEU A 27 8.98 15.58 -9.39
CA LEU A 27 8.40 14.48 -10.16
C LEU A 27 7.14 14.91 -10.90
N SER A 28 7.20 14.93 -12.23
CA SER A 28 6.02 15.19 -13.06
C SER A 28 5.09 13.97 -13.10
N THR A 29 3.79 14.19 -12.91
CA THR A 29 2.74 13.18 -12.91
C THR A 29 1.71 13.50 -14.00
N ALA A 30 2.16 13.54 -15.27
CA ALA A 30 1.34 13.96 -16.40
C ALA A 30 0.03 13.17 -16.54
N HIS A 31 0.04 11.91 -16.10
CA HIS A 31 -1.12 11.02 -16.12
C HIS A 31 -1.85 10.92 -14.78
N GLY A 32 -1.63 11.86 -13.84
CA GLY A 32 -2.20 11.77 -12.50
C GLY A 32 -1.57 10.67 -11.65
N SER A 33 -2.26 10.23 -10.60
CA SER A 33 -1.83 9.17 -9.70
C SER A 33 -3.03 8.46 -9.06
N SER A 34 -2.73 7.53 -8.16
CA SER A 34 -3.68 7.01 -7.18
C SER A 34 -3.00 6.84 -5.83
N TYR A 35 -3.78 6.84 -4.77
CA TYR A 35 -3.36 6.46 -3.42
C TYR A 35 -4.13 5.19 -3.09
N ASN A 36 -3.47 4.05 -3.27
CA ASN A 36 -4.13 2.77 -3.16
C ASN A 36 -4.15 2.30 -1.70
N ALA A 37 -5.33 2.03 -1.22
CA ALA A 37 -5.57 1.34 0.04
C ALA A 37 -6.45 0.13 -0.24
N TYR A 38 -6.30 -0.92 0.57
CA TYR A 38 -7.01 -2.17 0.35
C TYR A 38 -7.72 -2.62 1.61
N ILE A 39 -8.87 -3.28 1.45
CA ILE A 39 -9.59 -3.93 2.54
C ILE A 39 -9.64 -5.43 2.29
N ILE A 40 -9.29 -6.21 3.30
CA ILE A 40 -9.40 -7.67 3.33
C ILE A 40 -10.57 -8.00 4.25
N GLU A 41 -11.58 -8.72 3.76
CA GLU A 41 -12.76 -9.11 4.52
C GLU A 41 -12.79 -10.63 4.70
N GLU A 42 -11.95 -11.15 5.60
CA GLU A 42 -11.96 -12.54 6.05
C GLU A 42 -12.68 -12.66 7.40
N GLU A 43 -12.28 -13.57 8.30
CA GLU A 43 -12.79 -13.57 9.68
C GLU A 43 -12.38 -12.29 10.41
N LYS A 44 -11.24 -11.70 10.01
CA LYS A 44 -10.80 -10.38 10.39
C LYS A 44 -10.90 -9.43 9.21
N THR A 45 -11.35 -8.22 9.47
CA THR A 45 -11.35 -7.14 8.50
C THR A 45 -10.09 -6.32 8.67
N VAL A 46 -9.25 -6.27 7.63
CA VAL A 46 -7.94 -5.61 7.67
C VAL A 46 -7.89 -4.48 6.66
N LEU A 47 -7.50 -3.30 7.11
CA LEU A 47 -7.17 -2.18 6.22
C LEU A 47 -5.66 -2.17 5.95
N ILE A 48 -5.26 -2.19 4.68
CA ILE A 48 -3.87 -2.05 4.23
C ILE A 48 -3.66 -0.65 3.69
N ASP A 49 -2.81 0.13 4.35
CA ASP A 49 -2.50 1.53 4.06
C ASP A 49 -3.75 2.45 4.02
N THR A 50 -3.53 3.73 3.78
CA THR A 50 -4.58 4.74 3.65
C THR A 50 -4.30 5.63 2.43
N VAL A 51 -4.81 6.85 2.43
CA VAL A 51 -4.67 7.81 1.34
C VAL A 51 -4.00 9.11 1.80
N TRP A 52 -3.62 9.95 0.84
CA TRP A 52 -3.06 11.27 1.09
C TRP A 52 -3.99 12.17 1.89
N ILE A 53 -3.42 13.00 2.78
CA ILE A 53 -4.13 13.89 3.71
C ILE A 53 -5.32 14.63 3.07
N PRO A 54 -5.22 15.27 1.88
CA PRO A 54 -6.34 16.00 1.29
C PRO A 54 -7.60 15.16 1.03
N TYR A 55 -7.45 13.83 0.98
CA TYR A 55 -8.53 12.88 0.74
C TYR A 55 -8.96 12.12 1.99
N ALA A 56 -8.41 12.45 3.17
CA ALA A 56 -8.65 11.71 4.42
C ALA A 56 -10.13 11.65 4.81
N ASP A 57 -10.82 12.79 4.81
CA ASP A 57 -12.24 12.86 5.17
C ASP A 57 -13.14 12.11 4.17
N GLU A 58 -12.83 12.21 2.87
CA GLU A 58 -13.52 11.45 1.83
C GLU A 58 -13.32 9.95 2.02
N PHE A 59 -12.10 9.53 2.33
CA PHE A 59 -11.74 8.14 2.55
C PHE A 59 -12.49 7.54 3.74
N VAL A 60 -12.49 8.21 4.89
CA VAL A 60 -13.20 7.76 6.10
C VAL A 60 -14.70 7.68 5.86
N ARG A 61 -15.27 8.71 5.24
CA ARG A 61 -16.70 8.71 4.87
C ARG A 61 -17.05 7.56 3.94
N ASN A 62 -16.25 7.28 2.92
CA ASN A 62 -16.48 6.17 2.00
C ASN A 62 -16.44 4.82 2.71
N LEU A 63 -15.52 4.60 3.65
CA LEU A 63 -15.47 3.39 4.46
C LEU A 63 -16.72 3.26 5.36
N GLU A 64 -17.22 4.37 5.89
CA GLU A 64 -18.44 4.39 6.70
C GLU A 64 -19.68 4.08 5.87
N GLU A 65 -19.83 4.71 4.70
CA GLU A 65 -20.93 4.48 3.76
C GLU A 65 -20.99 3.02 3.24
N GLU A 66 -19.83 2.40 3.05
CA GLU A 66 -19.71 0.96 2.69
C GLU A 66 -19.91 0.03 3.90
N GLY A 67 -20.12 0.57 5.10
CA GLY A 67 -20.28 -0.21 6.34
C GLY A 67 -19.03 -0.99 6.75
N LEU A 68 -17.86 -0.51 6.35
CA LEU A 68 -16.57 -1.15 6.62
C LEU A 68 -15.88 -0.57 7.86
N LEU A 69 -16.00 0.74 8.10
CA LEU A 69 -15.24 1.45 9.12
C LEU A 69 -15.30 0.79 10.51
N SER A 70 -16.49 0.45 10.98
CA SER A 70 -16.70 -0.18 12.29
C SER A 70 -16.31 -1.66 12.35
N LYS A 71 -15.97 -2.27 11.21
CA LYS A 71 -15.58 -3.67 11.12
C LYS A 71 -14.07 -3.87 11.11
N ILE A 72 -13.28 -2.79 10.92
CA ILE A 72 -11.82 -2.89 10.84
C ILE A 72 -11.30 -3.41 12.18
N ASP A 73 -10.77 -4.64 12.18
CA ASP A 73 -10.13 -5.26 13.34
C ASP A 73 -8.73 -4.71 13.56
N PHE A 74 -7.99 -4.43 12.49
CA PHE A 74 -6.67 -3.81 12.57
C PHE A 74 -6.25 -3.17 11.22
N ILE A 75 -5.27 -2.29 11.32
CA ILE A 75 -4.68 -1.58 10.19
C ILE A 75 -3.24 -2.08 10.00
N VAL A 76 -2.81 -2.25 8.75
CA VAL A 76 -1.40 -2.44 8.39
C VAL A 76 -0.92 -1.15 7.73
N ALA A 77 0.06 -0.50 8.33
CA ALA A 77 0.72 0.68 7.76
C ALA A 77 2.08 0.25 7.20
N ASN A 78 2.15 0.01 5.89
CA ASN A 78 3.38 -0.41 5.23
C ASN A 78 4.42 0.71 5.16
N HIS A 79 3.98 1.98 5.21
CA HIS A 79 4.85 3.13 5.09
C HIS A 79 4.26 4.36 5.82
N GLY A 80 5.12 5.15 6.45
CA GLY A 80 4.71 6.31 7.23
C GLY A 80 4.57 7.60 6.43
N GLU A 81 4.90 7.65 5.14
CA GLU A 81 4.75 8.85 4.32
C GLU A 81 3.29 9.30 4.23
N ILE A 82 3.07 10.62 4.13
CA ILE A 82 1.74 11.24 4.29
C ILE A 82 0.72 10.85 3.22
N ASP A 83 1.16 10.35 2.10
CA ASP A 83 0.28 9.91 1.02
C ASP A 83 -0.19 8.45 1.16
N HIS A 84 0.40 7.71 2.12
CA HIS A 84 -0.04 6.36 2.52
C HIS A 84 -0.63 6.32 3.92
N SER A 85 -0.20 7.23 4.79
CA SER A 85 -0.62 7.29 6.19
C SER A 85 -1.54 8.46 6.51
N GLY A 86 -1.79 9.36 5.53
CA GLY A 86 -2.44 10.65 5.75
C GLY A 86 -3.85 10.60 6.30
N ALA A 87 -4.59 9.52 6.08
CA ALA A 87 -5.92 9.37 6.65
C ALA A 87 -5.93 8.71 8.04
N LEU A 88 -4.77 8.25 8.58
CA LEU A 88 -4.72 7.64 9.91
C LEU A 88 -5.30 8.53 11.01
N PRO A 89 -4.97 9.85 11.11
CA PRO A 89 -5.56 10.69 12.14
C PRO A 89 -7.09 10.68 12.12
N ALA A 90 -7.69 10.89 10.95
CA ALA A 90 -9.15 10.89 10.80
C ALA A 90 -9.79 9.52 11.07
N LEU A 91 -9.10 8.43 10.71
CA LEU A 91 -9.54 7.07 11.06
C LEU A 91 -9.50 6.84 12.56
N MET A 92 -8.39 7.19 13.22
CA MET A 92 -8.19 6.95 14.67
C MET A 92 -9.09 7.83 15.53
N GLU A 93 -9.62 8.94 15.04
CA GLU A 93 -10.70 9.67 15.70
C GLU A 93 -12.01 8.86 15.75
N ARG A 94 -12.26 8.02 14.75
CA ARG A 94 -13.51 7.24 14.61
C ARG A 94 -13.37 5.82 15.20
N ILE A 95 -12.19 5.21 15.13
CA ILE A 95 -11.88 3.86 15.59
C ILE A 95 -10.62 3.85 16.47
N PRO A 96 -10.61 4.58 17.62
CA PRO A 96 -9.40 4.93 18.39
C PRO A 96 -8.65 3.74 19.00
N ASN A 97 -9.30 2.60 19.14
CA ASN A 97 -8.71 1.39 19.74
C ASN A 97 -8.27 0.35 18.72
N THR A 98 -8.25 0.71 17.43
CA THR A 98 -7.86 -0.23 16.36
C THR A 98 -6.34 -0.33 16.34
N PRO A 99 -5.76 -1.54 16.50
CA PRO A 99 -4.31 -1.74 16.47
C PRO A 99 -3.73 -1.48 15.08
N ILE A 100 -2.52 -0.90 15.05
CA ILE A 100 -1.77 -0.59 13.82
C ILE A 100 -0.52 -1.47 13.78
N TYR A 101 -0.45 -2.38 12.82
CA TYR A 101 0.71 -3.22 12.55
C TYR A 101 1.65 -2.51 11.58
N CYS A 102 2.91 -2.33 11.98
CA CYS A 102 3.89 -1.60 11.16
C CYS A 102 5.33 -1.97 11.57
N SER A 103 6.33 -1.51 10.80
CA SER A 103 7.74 -1.69 11.17
C SER A 103 8.13 -0.86 12.41
N ALA A 104 9.21 -1.24 13.09
CA ALA A 104 9.72 -0.48 14.24
C ALA A 104 10.11 0.97 13.88
N ASN A 105 10.53 1.20 12.64
CA ASN A 105 10.83 2.55 12.17
C ASN A 105 9.54 3.31 11.82
N ALA A 106 8.50 2.65 11.31
CA ALA A 106 7.21 3.29 11.05
C ALA A 106 6.56 3.82 12.34
N VAL A 107 6.73 3.13 13.47
CA VAL A 107 6.30 3.68 14.78
C VAL A 107 6.94 5.05 15.03
N LYS A 108 8.24 5.21 14.73
CA LYS A 108 8.95 6.49 14.91
C LYS A 108 8.47 7.55 13.92
N SER A 109 8.32 7.17 12.64
CA SER A 109 7.81 8.07 11.60
C SER A 109 6.41 8.58 11.93
N LEU A 110 5.48 7.68 12.23
CA LEU A 110 4.08 8.01 12.52
C LEU A 110 3.94 8.84 13.81
N LYS A 111 4.64 8.46 14.91
CA LYS A 111 4.65 9.27 16.14
C LYS A 111 5.26 10.65 15.91
N GLY A 112 6.36 10.74 15.15
CA GLY A 112 7.00 12.02 14.85
C GLY A 112 6.14 12.93 13.99
N GLN A 113 5.40 12.35 13.03
CA GLN A 113 4.57 13.09 12.07
C GLN A 113 3.23 13.54 12.66
N TYR A 114 2.57 12.65 13.40
CA TYR A 114 1.19 12.90 13.90
C TYR A 114 1.13 13.24 15.38
N HIS A 115 2.23 13.13 16.12
CA HIS A 115 2.28 13.37 17.57
C HIS A 115 1.22 12.57 18.35
N ALA A 116 0.88 11.37 17.86
CA ALA A 116 -0.13 10.50 18.42
C ALA A 116 0.50 9.21 18.98
N ASP A 117 -0.09 8.71 20.06
CA ASP A 117 0.33 7.48 20.71
C ASP A 117 -0.75 6.39 20.50
N TRP A 118 -0.91 5.96 19.24
CA TRP A 118 -1.83 4.90 18.88
C TRP A 118 -1.33 3.52 19.31
N ASP A 119 -2.18 2.51 19.24
CA ASP A 119 -1.83 1.13 19.59
C ASP A 119 -0.98 0.48 18.49
N PHE A 120 0.34 0.72 18.54
CA PHE A 120 1.28 0.21 17.54
C PHE A 120 1.78 -1.20 17.88
N HIS A 121 1.66 -2.11 16.93
CA HIS A 121 2.17 -3.47 16.97
C HIS A 121 3.32 -3.62 15.98
N VAL A 122 4.54 -3.81 16.49
CA VAL A 122 5.73 -3.94 15.65
C VAL A 122 5.81 -5.32 15.03
N VAL A 123 5.98 -5.36 13.71
CA VAL A 123 6.21 -6.59 12.95
C VAL A 123 7.56 -6.56 12.23
N LYS A 124 8.07 -7.74 11.88
CA LYS A 124 9.34 -7.96 11.20
C LYS A 124 9.18 -8.91 10.02
N THR A 125 10.19 -8.98 9.18
CA THR A 125 10.24 -9.95 8.08
C THR A 125 10.02 -11.38 8.58
N ARG A 126 9.07 -12.08 7.94
CA ARG A 126 8.55 -13.42 8.25
C ARG A 126 7.58 -13.54 9.42
N ASP A 127 7.29 -12.45 10.12
CA ASP A 127 6.16 -12.48 11.07
C ASP A 127 4.86 -12.76 10.32
N ARG A 128 3.95 -13.46 10.98
CA ARG A 128 2.69 -13.89 10.40
C ARG A 128 1.53 -13.42 11.28
N LEU A 129 0.51 -12.90 10.64
CA LEU A 129 -0.70 -12.43 11.31
C LEU A 129 -1.93 -13.10 10.69
N PRO A 130 -2.60 -14.01 11.39
CA PRO A 130 -3.79 -14.67 10.89
C PRO A 130 -4.94 -13.69 10.63
N VAL A 131 -5.56 -13.81 9.46
CA VAL A 131 -6.76 -13.03 9.09
C VAL A 131 -8.02 -13.89 9.04
N GLY A 132 -7.88 -15.19 9.26
CA GLY A 132 -8.98 -16.16 9.24
C GLY A 132 -9.05 -16.95 7.94
N ASN A 133 -9.94 -17.95 7.91
CA ASN A 133 -10.14 -18.86 6.77
C ASN A 133 -8.84 -19.54 6.27
N GLY A 134 -7.90 -19.78 7.19
CA GLY A 134 -6.58 -20.38 6.88
C GLY A 134 -5.63 -19.43 6.15
N LYS A 135 -5.93 -18.13 6.08
CA LYS A 135 -5.08 -17.11 5.45
C LYS A 135 -4.34 -16.30 6.50
N GLU A 136 -3.16 -15.81 6.13
CA GLU A 136 -2.28 -15.00 6.97
C GLU A 136 -1.65 -13.88 6.15
N LEU A 137 -1.35 -12.77 6.81
CA LEU A 137 -0.41 -11.76 6.31
C LEU A 137 1.00 -12.15 6.74
N VAL A 138 1.94 -12.17 5.79
CA VAL A 138 3.38 -12.35 6.01
C VAL A 138 4.06 -11.03 5.73
N PHE A 139 4.77 -10.49 6.73
CA PHE A 139 5.40 -9.18 6.61
C PHE A 139 6.83 -9.26 6.05
N ILE A 140 7.24 -8.23 5.32
CA ILE A 140 8.53 -8.10 4.67
C ILE A 140 9.03 -6.68 4.86
N GLU A 141 10.03 -6.47 5.73
CA GLU A 141 10.65 -5.16 5.89
C GLU A 141 11.49 -4.80 4.65
N LEU A 142 11.30 -3.59 4.15
CA LEU A 142 11.95 -3.04 2.96
C LEU A 142 12.70 -1.74 3.29
N PRO A 143 13.57 -1.70 4.33
CA PRO A 143 14.19 -0.47 4.77
C PRO A 143 14.97 0.20 3.64
N MET A 144 14.78 1.52 3.50
CA MET A 144 15.34 2.38 2.44
C MET A 144 14.77 2.10 1.03
N LEU A 145 13.58 1.47 0.95
CA LEU A 145 12.84 1.35 -0.29
C LEU A 145 11.44 2.01 -0.18
N HIS A 146 11.34 3.40 -0.16
CA HIS A 146 12.51 4.32 -0.23
C HIS A 146 12.84 4.97 1.14
N TRP A 147 12.00 4.80 2.17
CA TRP A 147 12.25 5.29 3.53
C TRP A 147 12.72 4.16 4.47
N PRO A 148 13.29 4.51 5.64
CA PRO A 148 13.76 3.50 6.61
C PRO A 148 12.64 2.60 7.14
N ASP A 149 11.38 3.04 7.07
CA ASP A 149 10.21 2.39 7.65
C ASP A 149 9.42 1.52 6.69
N SER A 150 9.74 1.58 5.39
CA SER A 150 9.00 0.86 4.34
C SER A 150 8.97 -0.65 4.60
N MET A 151 7.81 -1.24 4.35
CA MET A 151 7.59 -2.69 4.34
C MET A 151 6.54 -3.09 3.29
N ALA A 152 6.40 -4.38 3.06
CA ALA A 152 5.34 -4.99 2.27
C ALA A 152 4.64 -6.05 3.11
N ALA A 153 3.43 -6.42 2.71
CA ALA A 153 2.66 -7.51 3.29
C ALA A 153 2.17 -8.47 2.20
N PHE A 154 2.33 -9.77 2.41
CA PHE A 154 1.86 -10.80 1.50
C PHE A 154 0.67 -11.54 2.12
N LEU A 155 -0.47 -11.58 1.43
CA LEU A 155 -1.64 -12.35 1.83
C LEU A 155 -1.55 -13.76 1.24
N THR A 156 -1.43 -14.77 2.12
CA THR A 156 -1.49 -16.18 1.73
C THR A 156 -2.88 -16.55 1.25
N GLY A 157 -2.99 -17.64 0.49
CA GLY A 157 -4.27 -18.12 -0.04
C GLY A 157 -4.74 -17.35 -1.28
N ASP A 158 -4.79 -16.03 -1.23
CA ASP A 158 -5.07 -15.20 -2.39
C ASP A 158 -3.81 -14.82 -3.18
N ASN A 159 -2.62 -15.06 -2.64
CA ASN A 159 -1.33 -14.82 -3.29
C ASN A 159 -1.11 -13.38 -3.74
N ILE A 160 -1.51 -12.42 -2.89
CA ILE A 160 -1.41 -10.98 -3.17
C ILE A 160 -0.23 -10.38 -2.40
N LEU A 161 0.66 -9.70 -3.11
CA LEU A 161 1.71 -8.88 -2.51
C LEU A 161 1.25 -7.41 -2.47
N PHE A 162 0.97 -6.87 -1.29
CA PHE A 162 0.79 -5.43 -1.04
C PHE A 162 2.17 -4.82 -0.89
N SER A 163 2.69 -4.27 -1.98
CA SER A 163 4.11 -3.91 -2.09
C SER A 163 4.44 -2.49 -1.65
N ASN A 164 3.44 -1.70 -1.27
CA ASN A 164 3.55 -0.27 -1.04
C ASN A 164 4.17 0.43 -2.26
N ASP A 165 5.18 1.28 -2.12
CA ASP A 165 5.81 2.02 -3.22
C ASP A 165 6.53 1.15 -4.24
N ALA A 166 7.03 0.00 -3.80
CA ALA A 166 7.68 -0.91 -4.73
C ALA A 166 6.70 -1.32 -5.85
N PHE A 167 7.20 -1.27 -7.10
CA PHE A 167 6.42 -1.57 -8.31
C PHE A 167 5.29 -0.57 -8.63
N GLY A 168 5.26 0.58 -7.92
CA GLY A 168 4.31 1.65 -8.15
C GLY A 168 4.56 2.44 -9.43
N GLN A 169 3.54 3.18 -9.86
CA GLN A 169 3.63 4.15 -10.94
C GLN A 169 2.58 5.25 -10.76
N HIS A 170 2.92 6.49 -11.12
CA HIS A 170 1.95 7.58 -11.12
C HIS A 170 1.13 7.56 -12.41
N TYR A 171 0.05 6.80 -12.36
CA TYR A 171 -0.85 6.63 -13.49
C TYR A 171 -2.30 6.47 -13.00
N ALA A 172 -3.08 7.55 -13.12
CA ALA A 172 -4.52 7.49 -12.91
C ALA A 172 -5.17 6.78 -14.10
N PHE A 173 -6.01 5.79 -13.85
CA PHE A 173 -6.70 5.05 -14.89
C PHE A 173 -8.10 4.61 -14.43
N SER A 174 -8.99 4.34 -15.37
CA SER A 174 -10.36 3.93 -15.06
C SER A 174 -10.47 2.48 -14.57
N SER A 175 -9.57 1.58 -15.03
CA SER A 175 -9.40 0.23 -14.48
C SER A 175 -8.46 0.25 -13.29
N LEU A 176 -8.56 -0.77 -12.41
CA LEU A 176 -7.57 -1.00 -11.35
C LEU A 176 -6.34 -1.76 -11.85
N PHE A 177 -6.43 -2.44 -12.97
CA PHE A 177 -5.48 -3.46 -13.40
C PHE A 177 -4.70 -3.08 -14.63
N ASN A 178 -3.49 -3.60 -14.73
CA ASN A 178 -2.53 -3.33 -15.80
C ASN A 178 -2.98 -3.83 -17.19
N ASP A 179 -3.81 -4.87 -17.25
CA ASP A 179 -4.30 -5.48 -18.50
C ASP A 179 -5.26 -4.60 -19.31
N GLY A 180 -5.76 -3.52 -18.73
CA GLY A 180 -6.63 -2.55 -19.41
C GLY A 180 -5.90 -1.32 -19.96
N ALA A 181 -4.60 -1.16 -19.66
CA ALA A 181 -3.81 0.03 -19.98
C ALA A 181 -2.91 -0.19 -21.21
N ASP A 182 -2.48 0.91 -21.84
CA ASP A 182 -1.41 0.86 -22.84
C ASP A 182 -0.10 0.43 -22.15
N PRO A 183 0.49 -0.72 -22.51
CA PRO A 183 1.67 -1.24 -21.82
C PRO A 183 2.90 -0.34 -21.99
N CYS A 184 3.02 0.39 -23.10
CA CYS A 184 4.14 1.31 -23.31
C CYS A 184 4.08 2.50 -22.37
N VAL A 185 2.89 3.09 -22.18
CA VAL A 185 2.66 4.20 -21.25
C VAL A 185 2.87 3.73 -19.82
N LEU A 186 2.28 2.60 -19.45
CA LEU A 186 2.37 2.05 -18.10
C LEU A 186 3.82 1.74 -17.70
N LEU A 187 4.58 1.06 -18.57
CA LEU A 187 5.99 0.74 -18.29
C LEU A 187 6.85 2.00 -18.26
N TYR A 188 6.57 3.00 -19.10
CA TYR A 188 7.26 4.28 -19.03
C TYR A 188 7.05 4.98 -17.68
N GLU A 189 5.81 5.04 -17.18
CA GLU A 189 5.51 5.65 -15.88
C GLU A 189 6.12 4.83 -14.72
N ALA A 190 6.15 3.51 -14.82
CA ALA A 190 6.82 2.64 -13.83
C ALA A 190 8.34 2.86 -13.82
N MET A 191 8.99 2.93 -14.99
CA MET A 191 10.42 3.25 -15.08
C MET A 191 10.74 4.65 -14.54
N LYS A 192 9.88 5.63 -14.85
CA LYS A 192 10.04 7.00 -14.35
C LYS A 192 9.90 7.04 -12.82
N TYR A 193 8.92 6.34 -12.26
CA TYR A 193 8.75 6.20 -10.82
C TYR A 193 10.01 5.59 -10.18
N TYR A 194 10.46 4.44 -10.68
CA TYR A 194 11.67 3.79 -10.21
C TYR A 194 12.89 4.72 -10.26
N ALA A 195 13.09 5.42 -11.39
CA ALA A 195 14.23 6.31 -11.58
C ALA A 195 14.27 7.47 -10.58
N ASN A 196 13.11 7.98 -10.17
CA ASN A 196 13.01 9.11 -9.25
C ASN A 196 13.03 8.68 -7.77
N ILE A 197 12.39 7.55 -7.44
CA ILE A 197 12.12 7.15 -6.06
C ILE A 197 13.13 6.09 -5.58
N LEU A 198 13.44 5.08 -6.40
CA LEU A 198 14.19 3.89 -5.99
C LEU A 198 15.63 3.82 -6.52
N ALA A 199 15.93 4.43 -7.66
CA ALA A 199 17.25 4.33 -8.28
C ALA A 199 18.42 4.75 -7.37
N PRO A 200 18.28 5.77 -6.48
CA PRO A 200 19.31 6.10 -5.50
C PRO A 200 19.66 4.95 -4.55
N PHE A 201 18.75 4.00 -4.36
CA PHE A 201 18.87 2.84 -3.49
C PHE A 201 19.01 1.50 -4.24
N SER A 202 19.50 1.53 -5.49
CA SER A 202 19.52 0.35 -6.38
C SER A 202 20.23 -0.88 -5.77
N ASP A 203 21.28 -0.68 -4.96
CA ASP A 203 21.94 -1.81 -4.27
C ASP A 203 21.05 -2.44 -3.19
N GLN A 204 20.25 -1.62 -2.50
CA GLN A 204 19.26 -2.10 -1.54
C GLN A 204 18.12 -2.83 -2.26
N VAL A 205 17.63 -2.27 -3.38
CA VAL A 205 16.62 -2.90 -4.23
C VAL A 205 17.04 -4.30 -4.62
N ARG A 206 18.24 -4.45 -5.22
CA ARG A 206 18.75 -5.76 -5.66
C ARG A 206 18.79 -6.77 -4.51
N ARG A 207 19.37 -6.37 -3.36
CA ARG A 207 19.43 -7.24 -2.18
C ARG A 207 18.04 -7.67 -1.68
N LYS A 208 17.06 -6.74 -1.69
CA LYS A 208 15.71 -7.04 -1.26
C LYS A 208 14.95 -7.93 -2.24
N LEU A 209 15.16 -7.77 -3.54
CA LEU A 209 14.62 -8.70 -4.54
C LEU A 209 15.15 -10.12 -4.33
N ASP A 210 16.45 -10.27 -4.06
CA ASP A 210 17.05 -11.58 -3.74
C ASP A 210 16.45 -12.18 -2.44
N GLU A 211 16.24 -11.35 -1.39
CA GLU A 211 15.61 -11.78 -0.14
C GLU A 211 14.15 -12.20 -0.36
N ILE A 212 13.37 -11.44 -1.13
CA ILE A 212 11.96 -11.77 -1.46
C ILE A 212 11.90 -13.07 -2.26
N ALA A 213 12.78 -13.23 -3.25
CA ALA A 213 12.87 -14.46 -4.02
C ALA A 213 13.18 -15.68 -3.13
N ALA A 214 14.07 -15.51 -2.15
CA ALA A 214 14.41 -16.56 -1.19
C ALA A 214 13.28 -16.93 -0.20
N LEU A 215 12.27 -16.06 -0.06
CA LEU A 215 11.05 -16.37 0.71
C LEU A 215 10.14 -17.38 0.01
N ASN A 216 10.32 -17.58 -1.31
CA ASN A 216 9.50 -18.45 -2.15
C ASN A 216 7.99 -18.19 -1.99
N LEU A 217 7.59 -16.92 -1.88
CA LEU A 217 6.18 -16.54 -1.78
C LEU A 217 5.52 -16.65 -3.16
N PRO A 218 4.42 -17.39 -3.28
CA PRO A 218 3.80 -17.66 -4.58
C PRO A 218 2.86 -16.53 -5.02
N PHE A 219 3.31 -15.24 -4.97
CA PHE A 219 2.44 -14.15 -5.39
C PHE A 219 2.22 -14.17 -6.91
N ASP A 220 0.98 -14.00 -7.30
CA ASP A 220 0.52 -13.91 -8.68
C ASP A 220 -0.18 -12.57 -8.96
N LEU A 221 -0.20 -11.68 -7.96
CA LEU A 221 -0.73 -10.33 -8.04
C LEU A 221 0.12 -9.40 -7.16
N ILE A 222 0.54 -8.26 -7.73
CA ILE A 222 1.22 -7.19 -6.98
C ILE A 222 0.28 -5.99 -6.91
N ALA A 223 -0.02 -5.58 -5.68
CA ALA A 223 -0.93 -4.48 -5.35
C ALA A 223 -0.13 -3.31 -4.74
N PRO A 224 0.40 -2.39 -5.59
CA PRO A 224 1.20 -1.26 -5.14
C PRO A 224 0.33 -0.15 -4.53
N SER A 225 0.96 0.81 -3.86
CA SER A 225 0.28 1.97 -3.28
C SER A 225 -0.01 3.07 -4.31
N HIS A 226 0.59 3.03 -5.49
CA HIS A 226 0.32 3.97 -6.58
C HIS A 226 0.09 3.26 -7.90
N GLY A 227 -0.88 3.76 -8.67
CA GLY A 227 -1.18 3.32 -10.02
C GLY A 227 -1.92 2.00 -10.10
N LEU A 228 -1.62 1.23 -11.13
CA LEU A 228 -2.34 0.01 -11.47
C LEU A 228 -1.79 -1.21 -10.74
N ILE A 229 -2.69 -2.12 -10.43
CA ILE A 229 -2.40 -3.44 -9.86
C ILE A 229 -1.88 -4.35 -10.98
N TRP A 230 -0.74 -5.00 -10.75
CA TRP A 230 -0.14 -5.95 -11.66
C TRP A 230 -0.75 -7.35 -11.45
N ARG A 231 -1.66 -7.75 -12.32
CA ARG A 231 -2.26 -9.09 -12.32
C ARG A 231 -1.92 -9.89 -13.59
N GLU A 232 -1.77 -9.21 -14.73
CA GLU A 232 -1.29 -9.84 -15.95
C GLU A 232 0.24 -9.80 -15.97
N ASN A 233 0.86 -10.98 -15.96
CA ASN A 233 2.32 -11.14 -15.96
C ASN A 233 3.03 -10.25 -14.89
N PRO A 234 2.71 -10.39 -13.60
CA PRO A 234 3.23 -9.49 -12.56
C PRO A 234 4.76 -9.52 -12.41
N MET A 235 5.43 -10.55 -12.94
CA MET A 235 6.88 -10.68 -12.92
C MET A 235 7.61 -9.88 -14.01
N GLN A 236 6.87 -9.11 -14.82
CA GLN A 236 7.48 -8.25 -15.84
C GLN A 236 8.03 -6.93 -15.30
N ILE A 237 7.59 -6.52 -14.09
CA ILE A 237 7.98 -5.28 -13.43
C ILE A 237 9.18 -5.46 -12.52
#